data_c429cf5cbc45f6966bdd8031d1d218cc
#
_entry.id   c429cf5cbc45f6966bdd8031d1d218cc
#
_cell.length_a   1.000
_cell.length_b   1.000
_cell.length_c   1.000
_cell.angle_alpha   90.00
_cell.angle_beta   90.00
_cell.angle_gamma   90.00
#
_symmetry.space_group_name_H-M   'P 1'
#
loop_
_entity.id
_entity.type
_entity.pdbx_description
1 polymer ?
#
loop_
_entity_poly.entity_id
_entity_poly.type
_entity_poly.pdbx_seq_one_letter_code
_entity_poly.pdbx_strand_id
1 'polypeptide(L)' 'MLERASGEIVGIEIKAAETVTGRDFAGLWHLAERVGDRFLAGFVLHLGTQSLPFGPRMRALPLSALWHARS' A
#
# COMPACT_ATOMS: atom_id res chain seq x y z
N MET A 1 6.32 1.26 6.15
CA MET A 1 6.32 -0.19 6.42
C MET A 1 5.82 -0.46 7.82
N LEU A 2 4.96 -1.45 7.97
CA LEU A 2 4.48 -1.90 9.27
C LEU A 2 4.79 -3.38 9.42
N GLU A 3 5.29 -3.76 10.57
CA GLU A 3 5.59 -5.15 10.87
C GLU A 3 4.72 -5.63 12.03
N ARG A 4 4.01 -6.74 11.83
CA ARG A 4 3.17 -7.32 12.85
C ARG A 4 4.01 -8.16 13.80
N ALA A 5 3.48 -8.41 15.00
CA ALA A 5 4.16 -9.23 15.99
C ALA A 5 4.51 -10.63 15.45
N SER A 6 3.74 -11.14 14.50
CA SER A 6 3.97 -12.43 13.86
C SER A 6 5.09 -12.39 12.80
N GLY A 7 5.67 -11.23 12.53
CA GLY A 7 6.70 -11.06 11.51
C GLY A 7 6.18 -10.70 10.12
N GLU A 8 4.86 -10.65 9.95
CA GLU A 8 4.27 -10.23 8.69
C GLU A 8 4.46 -8.75 8.45
N ILE A 9 4.64 -8.36 7.19
CA ILE A 9 4.96 -6.99 6.82
C ILE A 9 3.91 -6.42 5.89
N VAL A 10 3.49 -5.19 6.19
CA VAL A 10 2.61 -4.40 5.33
C VAL A 10 3.40 -3.17 4.88
N GLY A 11 3.48 -2.97 3.57
CA GLY A 11 4.17 -1.80 3.00
C GLY A 11 3.18 -0.67 2.77
N ILE A 12 3.55 0.54 3.15
CA ILE A 12 2.71 1.73 2.94
C ILE A 12 3.57 2.84 2.36
N GLU A 13 3.10 3.40 1.23
CA GLU A 13 3.69 4.56 0.59
C GLU A 13 2.65 5.66 0.54
N ILE A 14 3.08 6.90 0.70
CA ILE A 14 2.18 8.05 0.60
C ILE A 14 2.57 8.86 -0.63
N LYS A 15 1.58 9.12 -1.49
CA LYS A 15 1.78 9.92 -2.69
C LYS A 15 0.89 11.17 -2.61
N ALA A 16 1.52 12.35 -2.61
CA ALA A 16 0.80 13.61 -2.54
C ALA A 16 0.26 14.02 -3.93
N ALA A 17 -0.55 13.15 -4.51
CA ALA A 17 -1.17 13.38 -5.82
C ALA A 17 -2.47 12.60 -5.90
N GLU A 18 -3.36 12.99 -6.81
CA GLU A 18 -4.64 12.32 -6.98
C GLU A 18 -4.57 11.07 -7.83
N THR A 19 -3.57 10.98 -8.70
CA THR A 19 -3.42 9.87 -9.64
C THR A 19 -2.31 8.93 -9.21
N VAL A 20 -2.59 7.64 -9.25
CA VAL A 20 -1.63 6.59 -8.92
C VAL A 20 -1.41 5.73 -10.16
N THR A 21 -0.14 5.40 -10.44
CA THR A 21 0.23 4.52 -11.54
C THR A 21 1.00 3.32 -11.00
N GLY A 22 1.23 2.32 -11.85
CA GLY A 22 2.01 1.15 -11.45
C GLY A 22 3.40 1.48 -10.96
N ARG A 23 4.00 2.55 -11.48
CA ARG A 23 5.31 3.03 -11.05
C ARG A 23 5.38 3.36 -9.57
N ASP A 24 4.27 3.83 -9.03
CA ASP A 24 4.22 4.23 -7.62
C ASP A 24 4.35 3.06 -6.68
N PHE A 25 4.23 1.85 -7.21
CA PHE A 25 4.37 0.62 -6.43
C PHE A 25 5.77 0.01 -6.51
N ALA A 26 6.71 0.63 -7.23
CA ALA A 26 8.03 0.05 -7.41
C ALA A 26 8.73 -0.25 -6.08
N GLY A 27 8.69 0.67 -5.12
CA GLY A 27 9.30 0.46 -3.81
C GLY A 27 8.64 -0.69 -3.04
N LEU A 28 7.32 -0.82 -3.18
CA LEU A 28 6.58 -1.89 -2.52
C LEU A 28 6.89 -3.25 -3.13
N TRP A 29 7.09 -3.31 -4.46
CA TRP A 29 7.50 -4.55 -5.10
C TRP A 29 8.89 -4.99 -4.66
N HIS A 30 9.81 -4.03 -4.51
CA HIS A 30 11.13 -4.34 -3.98
C HIS A 30 11.05 -4.88 -2.55
N LEU A 31 10.21 -4.28 -1.73
CA LEU A 31 10.00 -4.75 -0.37
C LEU A 31 9.44 -6.18 -0.38
N ALA A 32 8.45 -6.43 -1.23
CA ALA A 32 7.84 -7.76 -1.33
C ALA A 32 8.86 -8.81 -1.72
N GLU A 33 9.77 -8.50 -2.64
CA GLU A 33 10.82 -9.43 -3.03
C GLU A 33 11.79 -9.71 -1.89
N ARG A 34 12.12 -8.68 -1.09
CA ARG A 34 13.08 -8.83 -0.02
C ARG A 34 12.56 -9.64 1.16
N VAL A 35 11.29 -9.48 1.49
CA VAL A 35 10.73 -10.14 2.67
C VAL A 35 10.00 -11.44 2.32
N GLY A 36 9.74 -11.68 1.04
CA GLY A 36 9.15 -12.92 0.57
C GLY A 36 7.80 -13.22 1.20
N ASP A 37 7.66 -14.41 1.76
CA ASP A 37 6.39 -14.89 2.32
C ASP A 37 5.84 -14.05 3.47
N ARG A 38 6.67 -13.19 4.06
CA ARG A 38 6.22 -12.32 5.14
C ARG A 38 5.46 -11.09 4.64
N PHE A 39 5.51 -10.82 3.32
CA PHE A 39 4.82 -9.67 2.75
C PHE A 39 3.32 -9.94 2.69
N LEU A 40 2.56 -9.21 3.47
CA LEU A 40 1.11 -9.37 3.55
C LEU A 40 0.39 -8.55 2.48
N ALA A 41 0.69 -7.27 2.40
CA ALA A 41 0.06 -6.37 1.44
C ALA A 41 0.87 -5.08 1.29
N GLY A 42 0.65 -4.37 0.18
CA GLY A 42 1.23 -3.06 -0.06
C GLY A 42 0.16 -2.07 -0.46
N PHE A 43 0.25 -0.86 0.08
CA PHE A 43 -0.70 0.20 -0.19
C PHE A 43 0.00 1.49 -0.60
N VAL A 44 -0.53 2.15 -1.62
CA VAL A 44 -0.18 3.53 -1.93
C VAL A 44 -1.38 4.40 -1.54
N LEU A 45 -1.17 5.30 -0.61
CA LEU A 45 -2.21 6.23 -0.17
C LEU A 45 -2.09 7.52 -0.99
N HIS A 46 -3.19 7.96 -1.56
CA HIS A 46 -3.18 9.10 -2.48
C HIS A 46 -4.31 10.09 -2.14
N LEU A 47 -4.30 11.23 -2.82
CA LEU A 47 -5.25 12.31 -2.55
C LEU A 47 -6.53 12.22 -3.39
N GLY A 48 -6.63 11.22 -4.26
CA GLY A 48 -7.84 11.00 -5.06
C GLY A 48 -8.94 10.34 -4.25
N THR A 49 -9.99 9.89 -4.93
CA THR A 49 -11.18 9.32 -4.28
C THR A 49 -11.39 7.84 -4.55
N GLN A 50 -10.61 7.24 -5.44
CA GLN A 50 -10.83 5.87 -5.86
C GLN A 50 -9.90 4.87 -5.20
N SER A 51 -10.45 3.68 -4.92
CA SER A 51 -9.68 2.55 -4.44
C SER A 51 -9.47 1.63 -5.65
N LEU A 52 -8.21 1.34 -5.99
CA LEU A 52 -7.85 0.60 -7.20
C LEU A 52 -6.87 -0.52 -6.89
N PRO A 53 -7.08 -1.72 -7.47
CA PRO A 53 -6.10 -2.80 -7.35
C PRO A 53 -4.95 -2.58 -8.33
N PHE A 54 -3.74 -2.95 -7.90
CA PHE A 54 -2.54 -2.85 -8.74
C PHE A 54 -1.74 -4.17 -8.69
N GLY A 55 -2.43 -5.28 -8.78
CA GLY A 55 -1.83 -6.59 -8.76
C GLY A 55 -2.08 -7.32 -7.46
N PRO A 56 -1.51 -8.53 -7.30
CA PRO A 56 -1.69 -9.31 -6.09
C PRO A 56 -1.18 -8.55 -4.87
N ARG A 57 -2.01 -8.40 -3.87
CA ARG A 57 -1.66 -7.78 -2.60
C ARG A 57 -1.29 -6.30 -2.69
N MET A 58 -1.48 -5.65 -3.84
CA MET A 58 -1.18 -4.23 -4.01
C MET A 58 -2.45 -3.46 -4.29
N ARG A 59 -2.63 -2.34 -3.60
CA ARG A 59 -3.83 -1.54 -3.77
C ARG A 59 -3.55 -0.06 -3.51
N ALA A 60 -4.17 0.79 -4.33
CA ALA A 60 -4.17 2.23 -4.10
C ALA A 60 -5.41 2.59 -3.31
N LEU A 61 -5.27 3.35 -2.24
CA LEU A 61 -6.38 3.79 -1.40
C LEU A 61 -6.35 5.30 -1.21
N PRO A 62 -7.53 5.95 -1.18
CA PRO A 62 -7.56 7.36 -0.82
C PRO A 62 -7.04 7.54 0.60
N LEU A 63 -6.27 8.60 0.82
CA LEU A 63 -5.78 8.92 2.15
C LEU A 63 -6.94 9.08 3.13
N SER A 64 -8.07 9.60 2.65
CA SER A 64 -9.29 9.75 3.44
C SER A 64 -9.82 8.43 4.01
N ALA A 65 -9.45 7.30 3.40
CA ALA A 65 -9.89 6.00 3.89
C ALA A 65 -9.39 5.72 5.31
N LEU A 66 -8.28 6.35 5.70
CA LEU A 66 -7.76 6.19 7.06
C LEU A 66 -8.72 6.75 8.11
N TRP A 67 -9.43 7.80 7.74
CA TRP A 67 -10.42 8.41 8.66
C TRP A 67 -11.66 7.54 8.79
N HIS A 68 -12.10 6.96 7.68
CA HIS A 68 -13.28 6.13 7.66
C HIS A 68 -13.05 4.79 8.37
N ALA A 69 -11.84 4.27 8.30
CA ALA A 69 -11.51 3.00 8.93
C ALA A 69 -11.58 3.04 10.45
N ARG A 70 -11.62 4.24 11.03
CA ARG A 70 -11.66 4.44 12.47
C ARG A 70 -13.05 4.61 13.04
N SER A 71 -14.03 4.81 12.20
CA SER A 71 -15.39 5.05 12.67
C SER A 71 -16.21 3.79 12.86
#